data_882adf4093c9486740906ee9523729e3
#
_entry.id   882adf4093c9486740906ee9523729e3
#
_cell.length_a   1.000
_cell.length_b   1.000
_cell.length_c   1.000
_cell.angle_alpha   90.00
_cell.angle_beta   90.00
_cell.angle_gamma   90.00
#
_symmetry.space_group_name_H-M   'P 1'
#
loop_
_entity.id
_entity.type
_entity.pdbx_description
1 polymer ?
#
loop_
_entity_poly.entity_id
_entity_poly.type
_entity_poly.pdbx_seq_one_letter_code
_entity_poly.pdbx_strand_id
1 'polypeptide(L)'
;DAMMYVEIMTPFIDPGVTYSDNYWPQNKISFVKSGLVDTTKIGTYMVNYSVTDASGNGPNKVTRTVIVWDSSAPTVVVNGPDEVVINVNEEWVDPGVNITDNSFSGFVIETQGTFYKYFGNGTEVMMPDSIGLFSIFYKVTDAAGNVSDMIARIVRVVDIKCPVLTLKGDLFVTVEKWDDYDDAGYDVFDNYYPESEITVDMTSTVNVHEPGLYQVTYTAT
;
A
#
# COMPACT_ATOMS: atom_id res chain seq x y z
N ASP A 1 -19.27 -22.99 34.11
CA ASP A 1 -18.87 -23.37 32.74
C ASP A 1 -17.82 -22.41 32.27
N ALA A 2 -16.60 -22.84 32.27
CA ALA A 2 -15.55 -21.92 31.91
C ALA A 2 -15.22 -22.07 30.43
N MET A 3 -15.92 -21.30 29.63
CA MET A 3 -15.45 -21.01 28.30
C MET A 3 -14.34 -19.96 28.42
N MET A 4 -13.17 -20.24 27.88
CA MET A 4 -12.03 -19.32 27.87
C MET A 4 -11.67 -18.99 26.43
N TYR A 5 -11.41 -17.71 26.19
CA TYR A 5 -10.88 -17.23 24.94
C TYR A 5 -9.38 -16.96 25.08
N VAL A 6 -8.63 -17.38 24.10
CA VAL A 6 -7.16 -17.22 24.05
C VAL A 6 -6.82 -16.69 22.67
N GLU A 7 -6.09 -15.60 22.65
CA GLU A 7 -5.60 -15.01 21.41
C GLU A 7 -4.60 -15.96 20.74
N ILE A 8 -4.72 -16.13 19.43
CA ILE A 8 -3.77 -16.94 18.65
C ILE A 8 -2.32 -16.49 18.92
N MET A 9 -1.37 -17.41 18.89
CA MET A 9 0.05 -17.20 19.15
C MET A 9 0.39 -16.72 20.55
N THR A 10 -0.60 -16.66 21.49
CA THR A 10 -0.33 -16.36 22.91
C THR A 10 -0.34 -17.64 23.75
N PRO A 11 0.46 -17.73 24.84
CA PRO A 11 0.48 -18.90 25.70
C PRO A 11 -0.86 -19.11 26.42
N PHE A 12 -1.40 -20.32 26.36
CA PHE A 12 -2.52 -20.71 27.21
C PHE A 12 -2.03 -21.12 28.61
N ILE A 13 -2.50 -20.43 29.63
CA ILE A 13 -2.24 -20.78 31.05
C ILE A 13 -3.52 -21.35 31.61
N ASP A 14 -3.50 -22.67 31.91
CA ASP A 14 -4.64 -23.34 32.51
C ASP A 14 -4.77 -22.99 34.00
N PRO A 15 -5.87 -22.36 34.45
CA PRO A 15 -6.08 -22.04 35.83
C PRO A 15 -6.36 -23.28 36.72
N GLY A 16 -6.51 -24.47 36.11
CA GLY A 16 -6.79 -25.72 36.80
C GLY A 16 -8.22 -25.83 37.35
N VAL A 17 -8.42 -26.77 38.24
CA VAL A 17 -9.68 -27.04 38.93
C VAL A 17 -9.42 -27.28 40.41
N THR A 18 -10.44 -27.02 41.26
CA THR A 18 -10.46 -27.43 42.67
C THR A 18 -11.31 -28.67 42.80
N TYR A 19 -10.89 -29.58 43.71
CA TYR A 19 -11.62 -30.78 44.01
C TYR A 19 -11.45 -31.15 45.49
N SER A 20 -12.45 -31.79 46.04
CA SER A 20 -12.48 -32.26 47.45
C SER A 20 -13.36 -33.49 47.54
N ASP A 21 -13.17 -34.27 48.62
CA ASP A 21 -14.00 -35.39 48.99
C ASP A 21 -14.44 -35.24 50.45
N ASN A 22 -15.54 -35.85 50.85
CA ASN A 22 -16.07 -35.74 52.19
C ASN A 22 -15.36 -36.66 53.19
N TYR A 23 -14.61 -37.65 52.74
CA TYR A 23 -13.89 -38.62 53.56
C TYR A 23 -12.39 -38.64 53.28
N TRP A 24 -11.99 -38.67 52.01
CA TRP A 24 -10.61 -38.79 51.61
C TRP A 24 -9.90 -37.43 51.51
N PRO A 25 -8.72 -37.31 52.13
CA PRO A 25 -7.92 -36.08 51.96
C PRO A 25 -7.41 -36.02 50.49
N GLN A 26 -7.12 -34.80 50.01
CA GLN A 26 -6.75 -34.51 48.64
C GLN A 26 -5.59 -35.37 48.11
N ASN A 27 -4.63 -35.72 48.94
CA ASN A 27 -3.51 -36.59 48.60
C ASN A 27 -3.89 -38.08 48.38
N LYS A 28 -5.14 -38.46 48.60
CA LYS A 28 -5.73 -39.79 48.35
C LYS A 28 -6.74 -39.76 47.20
N ILE A 29 -6.84 -38.64 46.52
CA ILE A 29 -7.68 -38.48 45.32
C ILE A 29 -6.76 -38.53 44.11
N SER A 30 -7.06 -39.44 43.21
CA SER A 30 -6.39 -39.49 41.91
C SER A 30 -6.93 -38.40 41.00
N PHE A 31 -6.06 -37.53 40.51
CA PHE A 31 -6.39 -36.45 39.56
C PHE A 31 -5.73 -36.71 38.25
N VAL A 32 -6.50 -36.65 37.16
CA VAL A 32 -6.00 -36.78 35.78
C VAL A 32 -6.46 -35.57 34.96
N LYS A 33 -5.52 -34.92 34.31
CA LYS A 33 -5.74 -33.88 33.34
C LYS A 33 -5.40 -34.44 31.96
N SER A 34 -6.25 -34.17 30.95
CA SER A 34 -6.02 -34.54 29.54
C SER A 34 -6.55 -33.45 28.61
N GLY A 35 -6.03 -33.46 27.38
CA GLY A 35 -6.32 -32.45 26.39
C GLY A 35 -5.18 -31.44 26.24
N LEU A 36 -4.92 -31.02 25.02
CA LEU A 36 -3.90 -30.05 24.65
C LEU A 36 -4.57 -28.88 23.94
N VAL A 37 -4.15 -27.68 24.28
CA VAL A 37 -4.55 -26.46 23.56
C VAL A 37 -3.39 -26.03 22.67
N ASP A 38 -3.61 -26.09 21.36
CA ASP A 38 -2.66 -25.60 20.37
C ASP A 38 -3.00 -24.16 20.01
N THR A 39 -2.31 -23.21 20.63
CA THR A 39 -2.56 -21.78 20.43
C THR A 39 -1.99 -21.26 19.09
N THR A 40 -1.33 -22.11 18.31
CA THR A 40 -0.88 -21.72 16.97
C THR A 40 -1.97 -21.89 15.88
N LYS A 41 -3.13 -22.43 16.29
CA LYS A 41 -4.24 -22.71 15.37
C LYS A 41 -5.57 -22.25 15.98
N ILE A 42 -6.31 -21.48 15.22
CA ILE A 42 -7.69 -21.11 15.56
C ILE A 42 -8.53 -22.38 15.69
N GLY A 43 -9.31 -22.47 16.74
CA GLY A 43 -10.16 -23.63 16.98
C GLY A 43 -10.70 -23.75 18.39
N THR A 44 -11.49 -24.80 18.61
CA THR A 44 -12.06 -25.11 19.94
C THR A 44 -11.36 -26.32 20.49
N TYR A 45 -10.77 -26.18 21.66
CA TYR A 45 -10.01 -27.20 22.37
C TYR A 45 -10.71 -27.56 23.68
N MET A 46 -10.53 -28.81 24.12
CA MET A 46 -11.12 -29.31 25.37
C MET A 46 -10.02 -29.77 26.31
N VAL A 47 -10.02 -29.23 27.52
CA VAL A 47 -9.19 -29.69 28.65
C VAL A 47 -10.11 -30.43 29.63
N ASN A 48 -9.86 -31.73 29.79
CA ASN A 48 -10.66 -32.60 30.64
C ASN A 48 -9.94 -32.85 31.94
N TYR A 49 -10.68 -32.79 33.02
CA TYR A 49 -10.20 -33.10 34.39
C TYR A 49 -11.05 -34.21 34.93
N SER A 50 -10.43 -35.18 35.54
CA SER A 50 -11.14 -36.27 36.21
C SER A 50 -10.53 -36.61 37.56
N VAL A 51 -11.36 -36.91 38.50
CA VAL A 51 -10.96 -37.31 39.88
C VAL A 51 -11.61 -38.61 40.28
N THR A 52 -10.86 -39.44 40.98
CA THR A 52 -11.32 -40.72 41.57
C THR A 52 -10.76 -40.85 42.97
N ASP A 53 -11.58 -41.20 43.97
CA ASP A 53 -11.11 -41.39 45.33
C ASP A 53 -10.38 -42.74 45.56
N ALA A 54 -9.82 -42.93 46.75
CA ALA A 54 -9.12 -44.15 47.08
C ALA A 54 -10.04 -45.38 47.24
N SER A 55 -11.35 -45.20 47.35
CA SER A 55 -12.35 -46.28 47.35
C SER A 55 -12.78 -46.68 45.95
N GLY A 56 -12.31 -46.00 44.92
CA GLY A 56 -12.69 -46.23 43.52
C GLY A 56 -13.96 -45.51 43.10
N ASN A 57 -14.51 -44.60 43.91
CA ASN A 57 -15.66 -43.80 43.51
C ASN A 57 -15.23 -42.75 42.48
N GLY A 58 -15.86 -42.78 41.31
CA GLY A 58 -15.58 -41.89 40.19
C GLY A 58 -15.43 -42.67 38.88
N PRO A 59 -14.85 -42.09 37.81
CA PRO A 59 -14.34 -40.71 37.79
C PRO A 59 -15.44 -39.64 37.70
N ASN A 60 -15.35 -38.62 38.55
CA ASN A 60 -16.09 -37.38 38.33
C ASN A 60 -15.31 -36.51 37.36
N LYS A 61 -15.97 -35.98 36.33
CA LYS A 61 -15.34 -35.30 35.18
C LYS A 61 -15.89 -33.90 34.99
N VAL A 62 -14.99 -32.97 34.69
CA VAL A 62 -15.34 -31.65 34.23
C VAL A 62 -14.48 -31.29 33.00
N THR A 63 -15.03 -30.50 32.10
CA THR A 63 -14.37 -30.11 30.89
C THR A 63 -14.33 -28.59 30.82
N ARG A 64 -13.17 -28.05 30.46
CA ARG A 64 -12.98 -26.65 30.12
C ARG A 64 -12.93 -26.56 28.60
N THR A 65 -13.74 -25.69 28.04
CA THR A 65 -13.67 -25.34 26.61
C THR A 65 -12.76 -24.11 26.45
N VAL A 66 -11.76 -24.23 25.59
CA VAL A 66 -10.83 -23.16 25.26
C VAL A 66 -11.00 -22.85 23.77
N ILE A 67 -11.31 -21.60 23.45
CA ILE A 67 -11.45 -21.13 22.09
C ILE A 67 -10.21 -20.31 21.77
N VAL A 68 -9.38 -20.80 20.87
CA VAL A 68 -8.29 -20.03 20.27
C VAL A 68 -8.88 -19.27 19.09
N TRP A 69 -8.75 -17.98 19.13
CA TRP A 69 -9.32 -17.07 18.15
C TRP A 69 -8.31 -15.98 17.80
N ASP A 70 -8.62 -15.20 16.78
CA ASP A 70 -7.88 -14.04 16.39
C ASP A 70 -8.79 -12.82 16.55
N SER A 71 -8.38 -11.88 17.37
CA SER A 71 -9.06 -10.60 17.63
C SER A 71 -8.20 -9.40 17.30
N SER A 72 -6.98 -9.64 16.84
CA SER A 72 -6.02 -8.60 16.50
C SER A 72 -6.24 -8.11 15.08
N ALA A 73 -6.28 -6.81 14.88
CA ALA A 73 -6.33 -6.24 13.55
C ALA A 73 -4.94 -6.21 12.90
N PRO A 74 -4.82 -6.41 11.58
CA PRO A 74 -3.56 -6.31 10.90
C PRO A 74 -2.97 -4.90 10.97
N THR A 75 -1.64 -4.83 11.10
CA THR A 75 -0.88 -3.60 11.00
C THR A 75 -0.41 -3.42 9.56
N VAL A 76 -0.63 -2.23 9.01
CA VAL A 76 -0.37 -1.91 7.60
C VAL A 76 0.60 -0.74 7.50
N VAL A 77 1.61 -0.86 6.64
CA VAL A 77 2.60 0.19 6.38
C VAL A 77 2.80 0.30 4.87
N VAL A 78 2.83 1.52 4.32
CA VAL A 78 3.12 1.73 2.90
C VAL A 78 4.55 1.32 2.57
N ASN A 79 4.74 0.69 1.41
CA ASN A 79 6.08 0.35 0.91
C ASN A 79 6.74 1.59 0.30
N GLY A 80 7.93 1.96 0.81
CA GLY A 80 8.63 3.18 0.40
C GLY A 80 8.07 4.45 1.08
N PRO A 81 8.23 5.64 0.46
CA PRO A 81 7.84 6.90 1.09
C PRO A 81 6.32 7.09 1.18
N ASP A 82 5.87 7.78 2.21
CA ASP A 82 4.47 8.12 2.43
C ASP A 82 3.97 9.17 1.43
N GLU A 83 4.88 10.03 0.92
CA GLU A 83 4.64 10.98 -0.15
C GLU A 83 5.58 10.69 -1.32
N VAL A 84 5.03 10.61 -2.53
CA VAL A 84 5.77 10.47 -3.78
C VAL A 84 5.46 11.64 -4.70
N VAL A 85 6.47 12.05 -5.49
CA VAL A 85 6.31 13.05 -6.54
C VAL A 85 6.45 12.35 -7.89
N ILE A 86 5.45 12.51 -8.74
CA ILE A 86 5.42 11.90 -10.08
C ILE A 86 5.12 12.97 -11.12
N ASN A 87 5.58 12.74 -12.35
CA ASN A 87 5.30 13.65 -13.43
C ASN A 87 3.92 13.35 -14.06
N VAL A 88 3.25 14.40 -14.47
CA VAL A 88 1.96 14.28 -15.18
C VAL A 88 2.14 13.54 -16.49
N ASN A 89 1.13 12.76 -16.90
CA ASN A 89 1.12 11.91 -18.09
C ASN A 89 2.25 10.87 -18.15
N GLU A 90 2.87 10.53 -17.00
CA GLU A 90 3.82 9.42 -16.89
C GLU A 90 3.25 8.25 -16.10
N GLU A 91 3.66 7.05 -16.49
CA GLU A 91 3.27 5.84 -15.79
C GLU A 91 3.98 5.72 -14.45
N TRP A 92 3.21 5.43 -13.40
CA TRP A 92 3.74 5.14 -12.09
C TRP A 92 3.04 3.89 -11.50
N VAL A 93 3.83 3.02 -10.91
CA VAL A 93 3.33 1.81 -10.26
C VAL A 93 3.41 2.00 -8.75
N ASP A 94 2.26 1.86 -8.09
CA ASP A 94 2.22 1.88 -6.63
C ASP A 94 2.96 0.67 -6.05
N PRO A 95 3.96 0.87 -5.17
CA PRO A 95 4.63 -0.25 -4.49
C PRO A 95 3.77 -0.96 -3.46
N GLY A 96 2.54 -0.48 -3.20
CA GLY A 96 1.59 -1.10 -2.28
C GLY A 96 1.98 -0.99 -0.81
N VAL A 97 1.58 -1.99 -0.02
CA VAL A 97 1.73 -2.01 1.44
C VAL A 97 2.40 -3.29 1.93
N ASN A 98 3.04 -3.21 3.08
CA ASN A 98 3.45 -4.35 3.88
C ASN A 98 2.44 -4.56 5.02
N ILE A 99 2.08 -5.83 5.26
CA ILE A 99 1.07 -6.22 6.24
C ILE A 99 1.72 -7.15 7.27
N THR A 100 1.48 -6.90 8.53
CA THR A 100 1.89 -7.77 9.65
C THR A 100 0.72 -8.05 10.56
N ASP A 101 0.61 -9.31 10.99
CA ASP A 101 -0.44 -9.78 11.88
C ASP A 101 0.04 -10.97 12.71
N ASN A 102 -0.64 -11.28 13.82
CA ASN A 102 -0.37 -12.46 14.63
C ASN A 102 -0.90 -13.74 13.99
N SER A 103 -1.85 -13.64 13.04
CA SER A 103 -2.36 -14.74 12.23
C SER A 103 -1.87 -14.61 10.79
N PHE A 104 -1.20 -15.64 10.28
CA PHE A 104 -0.47 -15.58 9.02
C PHE A 104 -1.31 -15.91 7.77
N SER A 105 -2.63 -15.78 7.78
CA SER A 105 -3.46 -16.25 6.68
C SER A 105 -4.48 -15.23 6.18
N GLY A 106 -4.46 -15.01 4.85
CA GLY A 106 -5.60 -14.52 4.09
C GLY A 106 -5.97 -13.06 4.35
N PHE A 107 -5.18 -12.12 3.81
CA PHE A 107 -5.54 -10.70 3.82
C PHE A 107 -6.33 -10.31 2.58
N VAL A 108 -7.35 -9.49 2.78
CA VAL A 108 -8.06 -8.75 1.71
C VAL A 108 -7.63 -7.30 1.80
N ILE A 109 -7.04 -6.79 0.72
CA ILE A 109 -6.60 -5.40 0.62
C ILE A 109 -7.64 -4.64 -0.20
N GLU A 110 -8.22 -3.61 0.39
CA GLU A 110 -9.08 -2.65 -0.30
C GLU A 110 -8.26 -1.38 -0.56
N THR A 111 -8.19 -0.96 -1.83
CA THR A 111 -7.57 0.29 -2.23
C THR A 111 -8.61 1.26 -2.77
N GLN A 112 -8.50 2.54 -2.40
CA GLN A 112 -9.34 3.63 -2.91
C GLN A 112 -8.44 4.78 -3.35
N GLY A 113 -8.66 5.29 -4.57
CA GLY A 113 -7.93 6.42 -5.13
C GLY A 113 -8.49 6.83 -6.49
N THR A 114 -8.15 8.03 -6.98
CA THR A 114 -8.89 8.67 -8.07
C THR A 114 -8.25 8.56 -9.47
N PHE A 115 -7.13 7.83 -9.65
CA PHE A 115 -6.47 7.83 -10.95
C PHE A 115 -5.94 6.48 -11.43
N TYR A 116 -6.83 5.51 -11.53
CA TYR A 116 -6.50 4.23 -12.14
C TYR A 116 -6.80 4.24 -13.65
N LYS A 117 -5.78 4.02 -14.49
CA LYS A 117 -6.00 3.55 -15.86
C LYS A 117 -5.61 2.07 -15.94
N TYR A 118 -6.53 1.23 -16.34
CA TYR A 118 -6.28 -0.17 -16.65
C TYR A 118 -5.54 -0.28 -18.00
N PHE A 119 -4.35 -0.84 -17.98
CA PHE A 119 -3.71 -1.37 -19.18
C PHE A 119 -3.87 -2.90 -19.16
N GLY A 120 -4.38 -3.48 -20.26
CA GLY A 120 -4.93 -4.83 -20.35
C GLY A 120 -4.01 -6.04 -20.13
N ASN A 121 -2.97 -5.92 -19.29
CA ASN A 121 -2.07 -7.00 -18.88
C ASN A 121 -2.21 -7.37 -17.38
N GLY A 122 -3.22 -6.85 -16.70
CA GLY A 122 -3.49 -7.15 -15.29
C GLY A 122 -2.61 -6.40 -14.28
N THR A 123 -1.75 -5.48 -14.70
CA THR A 123 -1.02 -4.57 -13.81
C THR A 123 -1.74 -3.23 -13.78
N GLU A 124 -2.12 -2.78 -12.59
CA GLU A 124 -2.66 -1.45 -12.40
C GLU A 124 -1.52 -0.44 -12.52
N VAL A 125 -1.57 0.39 -13.55
CA VAL A 125 -0.64 1.49 -13.76
C VAL A 125 -1.40 2.79 -13.60
N MET A 126 -0.87 3.68 -12.79
CA MET A 126 -1.38 5.03 -12.62
C MET A 126 -0.74 5.94 -13.66
N MET A 127 -1.55 6.69 -14.39
CA MET A 127 -1.09 7.72 -15.31
C MET A 127 -1.98 8.95 -15.12
N PRO A 128 -1.64 9.82 -14.17
CA PRO A 128 -2.44 11.01 -13.90
C PRO A 128 -2.33 12.00 -15.04
N ASP A 129 -3.47 12.53 -15.46
CA ASP A 129 -3.62 13.50 -16.53
C ASP A 129 -3.73 14.95 -16.05
N SER A 130 -3.60 15.17 -14.75
CA SER A 130 -3.71 16.48 -14.11
C SER A 130 -2.72 16.63 -12.96
N ILE A 131 -2.15 17.81 -12.82
CA ILE A 131 -1.29 18.18 -11.69
C ILE A 131 -2.14 18.37 -10.44
N GLY A 132 -1.58 18.03 -9.28
CA GLY A 132 -2.30 18.17 -8.02
C GLY A 132 -1.79 17.26 -6.92
N LEU A 133 -2.54 17.24 -5.82
CA LEU A 133 -2.28 16.38 -4.67
C LEU A 133 -3.39 15.34 -4.57
N PHE A 134 -2.99 14.08 -4.59
CA PHE A 134 -3.89 12.93 -4.58
C PHE A 134 -3.54 11.99 -3.43
N SER A 135 -4.46 11.09 -3.08
CA SER A 135 -4.24 10.11 -2.03
C SER A 135 -4.72 8.73 -2.47
N ILE A 136 -3.92 7.72 -2.15
CA ILE A 136 -4.30 6.30 -2.26
C ILE A 136 -4.50 5.79 -0.84
N PHE A 137 -5.69 5.32 -0.55
CA PHE A 137 -6.04 4.77 0.75
C PHE A 137 -5.97 3.24 0.71
N TYR A 138 -5.48 2.66 1.79
CA TYR A 138 -5.40 1.21 1.98
C TYR A 138 -6.11 0.85 3.27
N LYS A 139 -6.91 -0.20 3.19
CA LYS A 139 -7.59 -0.84 4.30
C LYS A 139 -7.43 -2.35 4.14
N VAL A 140 -7.09 -3.04 5.20
CA VAL A 140 -6.82 -4.47 5.17
C VAL A 140 -7.73 -5.18 6.15
N THR A 141 -8.31 -6.29 5.69
CA THR A 141 -9.11 -7.20 6.52
C THR A 141 -8.41 -8.55 6.54
N ASP A 142 -8.21 -9.13 7.72
CA ASP A 142 -7.66 -10.48 7.89
C ASP A 142 -8.72 -11.57 7.66
N ALA A 143 -8.31 -12.83 7.78
CA ALA A 143 -9.20 -14.00 7.62
C ALA A 143 -10.21 -14.17 8.76
N ALA A 144 -9.96 -13.58 9.93
CA ALA A 144 -10.86 -13.58 11.07
C ALA A 144 -11.92 -12.47 11.00
N GLY A 145 -11.73 -11.50 10.08
CA GLY A 145 -12.61 -10.37 9.88
C GLY A 145 -12.18 -9.11 10.65
N ASN A 146 -10.99 -9.10 11.27
CA ASN A 146 -10.46 -7.90 11.91
C ASN A 146 -9.93 -6.94 10.85
N VAL A 147 -10.13 -5.64 11.07
CA VAL A 147 -9.92 -4.59 10.07
C VAL A 147 -8.87 -3.62 10.57
N SER A 148 -7.85 -3.35 9.74
CA SER A 148 -6.80 -2.37 10.04
C SER A 148 -7.34 -0.94 10.12
N ASP A 149 -6.55 -0.06 10.71
CA ASP A 149 -6.68 1.37 10.44
C ASP A 149 -6.49 1.63 8.95
N MET A 150 -7.16 2.69 8.46
CA MET A 150 -6.97 3.17 7.10
C MET A 150 -5.70 4.03 7.04
N ILE A 151 -4.77 3.66 6.16
CA ILE A 151 -3.57 4.45 5.89
C ILE A 151 -3.61 5.02 4.47
N ALA A 152 -2.81 6.05 4.19
CA ALA A 152 -2.77 6.67 2.88
C ALA A 152 -1.34 6.92 2.42
N ARG A 153 -1.13 6.79 1.10
CA ARG A 153 0.00 7.35 0.37
C ARG A 153 -0.44 8.65 -0.29
N ILE A 154 0.35 9.69 -0.14
CA ILE A 154 0.15 10.96 -0.83
C ILE A 154 0.93 10.91 -2.16
N VAL A 155 0.26 11.26 -3.24
CA VAL A 155 0.85 11.33 -4.58
C VAL A 155 0.74 12.78 -5.06
N ARG A 156 1.88 13.45 -5.16
CA ARG A 156 2.00 14.79 -5.72
C ARG A 156 2.31 14.68 -7.19
N VAL A 157 1.36 15.02 -8.03
CA VAL A 157 1.53 15.08 -9.48
C VAL A 157 1.96 16.50 -9.86
N VAL A 158 3.07 16.59 -10.56
CA VAL A 158 3.67 17.85 -11.01
C VAL A 158 4.02 17.76 -12.48
N ASP A 159 4.20 18.90 -13.13
CA ASP A 159 4.89 18.99 -14.39
C ASP A 159 6.33 19.45 -14.13
N ILE A 160 7.29 18.64 -14.53
CA ILE A 160 8.72 18.92 -14.38
C ILE A 160 9.46 18.87 -15.72
N LYS A 161 8.75 18.68 -16.82
CA LYS A 161 9.34 18.69 -18.15
C LYS A 161 9.27 20.10 -18.72
N CYS A 162 10.38 20.51 -19.33
CA CYS A 162 10.39 21.77 -20.06
C CYS A 162 9.78 21.55 -21.44
N PRO A 163 9.16 22.58 -22.02
CA PRO A 163 8.69 22.53 -23.40
C PRO A 163 9.84 22.33 -24.38
N VAL A 164 9.57 21.60 -25.44
CA VAL A 164 10.53 21.28 -26.49
C VAL A 164 10.25 22.15 -27.72
N LEU A 165 11.28 22.88 -28.16
CA LEU A 165 11.26 23.65 -29.39
C LEU A 165 11.92 22.87 -30.53
N THR A 166 11.29 22.88 -31.71
CA THR A 166 11.85 22.33 -32.95
C THR A 166 11.80 23.40 -34.03
N LEU A 167 12.96 23.74 -34.59
CA LEU A 167 13.02 24.72 -35.69
C LEU A 167 12.33 24.16 -36.94
N LYS A 168 11.60 25.03 -37.64
CA LYS A 168 11.11 24.78 -39.00
C LYS A 168 12.17 25.19 -40.01
N GLY A 169 12.22 24.48 -41.13
CA GLY A 169 13.20 24.75 -42.18
C GLY A 169 14.63 24.35 -41.84
N ASP A 170 15.56 24.93 -42.53
CA ASP A 170 16.99 24.60 -42.41
C ASP A 170 17.65 25.34 -41.24
N LEU A 171 18.56 24.66 -40.54
CA LEU A 171 19.34 25.24 -39.43
C LEU A 171 20.25 26.39 -39.90
N PHE A 172 20.72 26.33 -41.14
CA PHE A 172 21.54 27.36 -41.76
C PHE A 172 20.87 27.82 -43.06
N VAL A 173 20.60 29.12 -43.12
CA VAL A 173 19.99 29.76 -44.28
C VAL A 173 20.95 30.80 -44.81
N THR A 174 21.15 30.84 -46.14
CA THR A 174 21.92 31.87 -46.83
C THR A 174 21.00 32.84 -47.49
N VAL A 175 21.15 34.13 -47.22
CA VAL A 175 20.37 35.21 -47.76
C VAL A 175 21.33 36.17 -48.50
N GLU A 176 20.99 36.54 -49.73
CA GLU A 176 21.78 37.56 -50.45
C GLU A 176 21.59 38.93 -49.79
N LYS A 177 22.67 39.74 -49.89
CA LYS A 177 22.61 41.11 -49.36
C LYS A 177 21.48 41.90 -50.04
N TRP A 178 20.65 42.55 -49.20
CA TRP A 178 19.47 43.35 -49.59
C TRP A 178 18.22 42.53 -49.90
N ASP A 179 18.26 41.18 -49.88
CA ASP A 179 17.06 40.36 -49.93
C ASP A 179 16.36 40.32 -48.58
N ASP A 180 15.06 40.10 -48.58
CA ASP A 180 14.29 39.93 -47.35
C ASP A 180 14.61 38.56 -46.74
N TYR A 181 14.73 38.55 -45.43
CA TYR A 181 14.79 37.33 -44.60
C TYR A 181 13.48 37.10 -43.89
N ASP A 182 12.85 35.97 -44.20
CA ASP A 182 11.64 35.49 -43.51
C ASP A 182 12.00 34.22 -42.74
N ASP A 183 11.83 34.25 -41.41
CA ASP A 183 12.15 33.15 -40.54
C ASP A 183 11.05 32.07 -40.64
N ALA A 184 11.44 30.81 -40.82
CA ALA A 184 10.52 29.68 -40.95
C ALA A 184 9.76 29.35 -39.67
N GLY A 185 10.25 29.87 -38.50
CA GLY A 185 9.65 29.68 -37.22
C GLY A 185 9.99 28.36 -36.52
N TYR A 186 9.11 27.94 -35.68
CA TYR A 186 9.30 26.78 -34.81
C TYR A 186 7.99 26.01 -34.64
N ASP A 187 8.10 24.78 -34.11
CA ASP A 187 7.05 24.05 -33.42
C ASP A 187 7.43 23.96 -31.94
N VAL A 188 6.44 24.07 -31.04
CA VAL A 188 6.61 23.88 -29.61
C VAL A 188 5.69 22.79 -29.12
N PHE A 189 6.20 21.96 -28.23
CA PHE A 189 5.46 20.86 -27.63
C PHE A 189 5.80 20.74 -26.15
N ASP A 190 4.79 20.51 -25.34
CA ASP A 190 4.93 20.14 -23.92
C ASP A 190 4.08 18.90 -23.61
N ASN A 191 4.44 18.16 -22.58
CA ASN A 191 3.72 16.96 -22.19
C ASN A 191 2.42 17.25 -21.41
N TYR A 192 2.26 18.48 -20.90
CA TYR A 192 1.09 18.87 -20.11
C TYR A 192 0.42 20.13 -20.63
N TYR A 193 1.19 21.22 -20.87
CA TYR A 193 0.63 22.48 -21.33
C TYR A 193 0.38 22.48 -22.85
N PRO A 194 -0.80 22.97 -23.30
CA PRO A 194 -1.03 23.18 -24.72
C PRO A 194 -0.15 24.31 -25.24
N GLU A 195 0.14 24.32 -26.54
CA GLU A 195 0.95 25.34 -27.22
C GLU A 195 0.48 26.79 -26.89
N SER A 196 -0.82 26.98 -26.71
CA SER A 196 -1.41 28.29 -26.39
C SER A 196 -1.04 28.86 -25.02
N GLU A 197 -0.52 28.02 -24.11
CA GLU A 197 -0.12 28.39 -22.76
C GLU A 197 1.40 28.48 -22.62
N ILE A 198 2.16 28.12 -23.65
CA ILE A 198 3.62 28.19 -23.66
C ILE A 198 4.03 29.55 -24.22
N THR A 199 4.83 30.27 -23.46
CA THR A 199 5.41 31.53 -23.93
C THR A 199 6.71 31.22 -24.69
N VAL A 200 6.82 31.77 -25.92
CA VAL A 200 8.05 31.69 -26.71
C VAL A 200 8.55 33.08 -27.06
N ASP A 201 9.74 33.39 -26.56
CA ASP A 201 10.45 34.62 -26.88
C ASP A 201 11.39 34.39 -28.06
N MET A 202 11.40 35.35 -29.01
CA MET A 202 12.29 35.36 -30.14
C MET A 202 13.25 36.56 -30.06
N THR A 203 14.54 36.30 -30.23
CA THR A 203 15.54 37.35 -30.44
C THR A 203 16.26 37.14 -31.78
N SER A 204 16.51 38.20 -32.52
CA SER A 204 17.18 38.15 -33.82
C SER A 204 18.26 39.22 -33.89
N THR A 205 19.40 38.83 -34.44
CA THR A 205 20.50 39.76 -34.77
C THR A 205 20.60 40.00 -36.30
N VAL A 206 19.71 39.42 -37.10
CA VAL A 206 19.78 39.46 -38.57
C VAL A 206 19.81 40.87 -39.09
N ASN A 207 20.85 41.17 -39.91
CA ASN A 207 20.99 42.44 -40.66
C ASN A 207 21.35 42.11 -42.11
N VAL A 208 20.35 42.18 -42.98
CA VAL A 208 20.48 41.89 -44.42
C VAL A 208 21.26 42.95 -45.19
N HIS A 209 21.60 44.09 -44.56
CA HIS A 209 22.34 45.17 -45.21
C HIS A 209 23.85 45.02 -45.14
N GLU A 210 24.35 44.11 -44.29
CA GLU A 210 25.79 43.84 -44.12
C GLU A 210 26.06 42.35 -44.20
N PRO A 211 27.11 41.92 -44.96
CA PRO A 211 27.53 40.51 -44.91
C PRO A 211 28.04 40.13 -43.54
N GLY A 212 27.56 38.99 -43.02
CA GLY A 212 27.93 38.50 -41.69
C GLY A 212 27.23 37.19 -41.32
N LEU A 213 27.51 36.68 -40.12
CA LEU A 213 26.81 35.56 -39.53
C LEU A 213 25.88 36.12 -38.45
N TYR A 214 24.61 35.79 -38.57
CA TYR A 214 23.54 36.28 -37.71
C TYR A 214 22.81 35.10 -37.05
N GLN A 215 22.07 35.34 -35.99
CA GLN A 215 21.30 34.33 -35.28
C GLN A 215 19.90 34.78 -35.02
N VAL A 216 18.98 33.84 -35.12
CA VAL A 216 17.65 33.88 -34.54
C VAL A 216 17.59 32.86 -33.42
N THR A 217 17.16 33.26 -32.26
CA THR A 217 17.08 32.41 -31.07
C THR A 217 15.67 32.41 -30.53
N TYR A 218 15.14 31.21 -30.27
CA TYR A 218 13.85 31.00 -29.62
C TYR A 218 14.05 30.41 -28.22
N THR A 219 13.30 30.89 -27.27
CA THR A 219 13.32 30.41 -25.87
C THR A 219 11.88 30.19 -25.43
N ALA A 220 11.54 28.95 -25.04
CA ALA A 220 10.22 28.60 -24.50
C ALA A 220 10.24 28.53 -22.97
N THR A 221 9.17 29.04 -22.33
CA THR A 221 8.94 28.97 -20.89
C THR A 221 7.48 28.68 -20.59
#